data_c48645a85c4ac814efc75a42e469927e
#
_entry.id   c48645a85c4ac814efc75a42e469927e
#
_cell.length_a   1.000
_cell.length_b   1.000
_cell.length_c   1.000
_cell.angle_alpha   90.00
_cell.angle_beta   90.00
_cell.angle_gamma   90.00
#
_symmetry.space_group_name_H-M   'P 1'
#
loop_
_entity.id
_entity.type
_entity.pdbx_description
1 polymer ?
#
loop_
_entity_poly.entity_id
_entity_poly.type
_entity_poly.pdbx_seq_one_letter_code
_entity_poly.pdbx_strand_id
1 'polypeptide(L)'
;MSLPTVAMFWDGPPLSFIERLCTKSFVDAGHKVVLFSYGKVEGVPDGVEMAPASDILPHPDTMLRHGRTGSPAPYSDKFRYHLLARHDGLIWSDTDAYCLKPFLPKDGYFFGRETDDVVANGVLALPASSPTLKALIAMCDDEYTIPVWMRRAQLREIKARHDAGDPMHVSEMPWGVWGPRALSHFLKENDEFRHALDPHVLYPVGFADRRLYFRRASLTWDLVRDDTVSIHFYGRRCRQLLKIKFDGVPPPASVLGELATRHGLAT
;
A
#
# COMPACT_ATOMS: atom_id res chain seq x y z
N MET A 1 7.53 -15.40 20.55
CA MET A 1 7.45 -15.53 19.08
C MET A 1 7.98 -14.25 18.48
N SER A 2 8.78 -14.34 17.40
CA SER A 2 9.22 -13.15 16.66
C SER A 2 8.04 -12.52 15.91
N LEU A 3 8.06 -11.19 15.75
CA LEU A 3 7.07 -10.50 14.92
C LEU A 3 7.27 -10.88 13.44
N PRO A 4 6.21 -10.85 12.62
CA PRO A 4 6.31 -11.07 11.19
C PRO A 4 7.24 -10.06 10.52
N THR A 5 7.91 -10.45 9.45
CA THR A 5 8.68 -9.52 8.62
C THR A 5 7.72 -8.64 7.81
N VAL A 6 7.98 -7.34 7.80
CA VAL A 6 7.27 -6.36 6.96
C VAL A 6 8.09 -6.09 5.72
N ALA A 7 7.50 -6.26 4.56
CA ALA A 7 8.13 -6.04 3.27
C ALA A 7 7.49 -4.84 2.55
N MET A 8 8.33 -4.02 1.95
CA MET A 8 7.97 -2.82 1.20
C MET A 8 8.69 -2.81 -0.15
N PHE A 9 8.20 -2.05 -1.10
CA PHE A 9 8.87 -1.82 -2.38
C PHE A 9 9.00 -0.32 -2.64
N TRP A 10 10.17 0.07 -3.16
CA TRP A 10 10.42 1.43 -3.58
C TRP A 10 11.24 1.46 -4.86
N ASP A 11 10.73 2.17 -5.84
CA ASP A 11 11.44 2.51 -7.06
C ASP A 11 11.18 3.98 -7.38
N GLY A 12 12.13 4.83 -7.00
CA GLY A 12 11.93 6.27 -7.11
C GLY A 12 13.08 7.08 -6.52
N PRO A 13 12.84 8.39 -6.32
CA PRO A 13 13.80 9.30 -5.70
C PRO A 13 14.11 8.89 -4.25
N PRO A 14 15.06 9.56 -3.57
CA PRO A 14 15.30 9.36 -2.15
C PRO A 14 14.01 9.32 -1.32
N LEU A 15 13.97 8.49 -0.28
CA LEU A 15 12.82 8.41 0.61
C LEU A 15 12.52 9.79 1.21
N SER A 16 11.29 10.26 1.04
CA SER A 16 10.86 11.52 1.64
C SER A 16 10.59 11.35 3.14
N PHE A 17 10.27 12.45 3.81
CA PHE A 17 9.90 12.43 5.21
C PHE A 17 8.83 11.38 5.53
N ILE A 18 7.78 11.26 4.70
CA ILE A 18 6.67 10.31 4.94
C ILE A 18 7.15 8.87 4.92
N GLU A 19 7.91 8.48 3.88
CA GLU A 19 8.42 7.12 3.76
C GLU A 19 9.39 6.79 4.88
N ARG A 20 10.29 7.70 5.21
CA ARG A 20 11.25 7.53 6.32
C ARG A 20 10.53 7.33 7.66
N LEU A 21 9.51 8.16 7.93
CA LEU A 21 8.70 8.06 9.13
C LEU A 21 7.99 6.70 9.23
N CYS A 22 7.30 6.33 8.16
CA CYS A 22 6.52 5.08 8.13
C CYS A 22 7.43 3.85 8.22
N THR A 23 8.50 3.81 7.43
CA THR A 23 9.44 2.67 7.45
C THR A 23 10.07 2.52 8.84
N LYS A 24 10.52 3.63 9.44
CA LYS A 24 11.11 3.63 10.79
C LYS A 24 10.13 3.17 11.87
N SER A 25 8.86 3.51 11.73
CA SER A 25 7.85 3.13 12.72
C SER A 25 7.73 1.61 12.88
N PHE A 26 7.89 0.84 11.82
CA PHE A 26 7.90 -0.63 11.88
C PHE A 26 9.16 -1.18 12.56
N VAL A 27 10.33 -0.59 12.27
CA VAL A 27 11.58 -0.95 12.94
C VAL A 27 11.46 -0.71 14.45
N ASP A 28 10.97 0.46 14.84
CA ASP A 28 10.82 0.83 16.24
C ASP A 28 9.72 0.02 16.97
N ALA A 29 8.75 -0.50 16.23
CA ALA A 29 7.75 -1.44 16.74
C ALA A 29 8.29 -2.87 16.88
N GLY A 30 9.53 -3.14 16.44
CA GLY A 30 10.21 -4.44 16.58
C GLY A 30 10.02 -5.40 15.41
N HIS A 31 9.45 -4.95 14.30
CA HIS A 31 9.41 -5.76 13.08
C HIS A 31 10.78 -5.78 12.38
N LYS A 32 11.14 -6.92 11.81
CA LYS A 32 12.13 -6.94 10.73
C LYS A 32 11.50 -6.25 9.52
N VAL A 33 12.20 -5.26 8.94
CA VAL A 33 11.72 -4.50 7.78
C VAL A 33 12.64 -4.75 6.60
N VAL A 34 12.08 -5.15 5.46
CA VAL A 34 12.79 -5.37 4.20
C VAL A 34 12.23 -4.44 3.14
N LEU A 35 13.10 -3.58 2.61
CA LEU A 35 12.76 -2.67 1.51
C LEU A 35 13.35 -3.20 0.20
N PHE A 36 12.49 -3.66 -0.69
CA PHE A 36 12.87 -4.13 -2.02
C PHE A 36 13.03 -2.95 -2.98
N SER A 37 14.08 -2.98 -3.80
CA SER A 37 14.32 -1.97 -4.84
C SER A 37 15.17 -2.54 -5.96
N TYR A 38 15.06 -1.95 -7.17
CA TYR A 38 15.93 -2.29 -8.29
C TYR A 38 17.28 -1.56 -8.26
N GLY A 39 17.41 -0.56 -7.43
CA GLY A 39 18.63 0.22 -7.31
C GLY A 39 18.89 0.72 -5.89
N LYS A 40 19.93 1.53 -5.75
CA LYS A 40 20.24 2.16 -4.47
C LYS A 40 19.16 3.17 -4.10
N VAL A 41 18.64 3.07 -2.88
CA VAL A 41 17.67 4.03 -2.31
C VAL A 41 18.39 4.87 -1.26
N GLU A 42 18.27 6.19 -1.35
CA GLU A 42 18.81 7.10 -0.35
C GLU A 42 17.76 7.43 0.72
N GLY A 43 18.21 7.76 1.93
CA GLY A 43 17.35 8.13 3.04
C GLY A 43 16.68 6.95 3.73
N VAL A 44 17.16 5.73 3.51
CA VAL A 44 16.67 4.52 4.20
C VAL A 44 17.02 4.61 5.68
N PRO A 45 16.08 4.47 6.62
CA PRO A 45 16.34 4.50 8.05
C PRO A 45 17.20 3.32 8.50
N ASP A 46 17.97 3.54 9.57
CA ASP A 46 18.71 2.45 10.24
C ASP A 46 17.77 1.33 10.68
N GLY A 47 18.24 0.07 10.58
CA GLY A 47 17.47 -1.11 10.92
C GLY A 47 16.59 -1.66 9.78
N VAL A 48 16.54 -0.99 8.63
CA VAL A 48 15.87 -1.49 7.42
C VAL A 48 16.87 -2.28 6.58
N GLU A 49 16.51 -3.51 6.23
CA GLU A 49 17.29 -4.35 5.32
C GLU A 49 16.91 -4.03 3.87
N MET A 50 17.91 -3.83 3.01
CA MET A 50 17.68 -3.68 1.57
C MET A 50 17.76 -5.03 0.87
N ALA A 51 16.81 -5.30 -0.03
CA ALA A 51 16.82 -6.49 -0.85
C ALA A 51 16.60 -6.15 -2.34
N PRO A 52 17.20 -6.90 -3.27
CA PRO A 52 16.99 -6.67 -4.69
C PRO A 52 15.58 -7.07 -5.09
N ALA A 53 14.85 -6.15 -5.71
CA ALA A 53 13.51 -6.42 -6.23
C ALA A 53 13.52 -7.48 -7.36
N SER A 54 14.68 -7.67 -8.01
CA SER A 54 14.88 -8.71 -9.02
C SER A 54 14.74 -10.14 -8.50
N ASP A 55 14.84 -10.36 -7.17
CA ASP A 55 14.59 -11.66 -6.57
C ASP A 55 13.10 -12.04 -6.62
N ILE A 56 12.24 -11.05 -6.80
CA ILE A 56 10.77 -11.21 -6.88
C ILE A 56 10.30 -11.12 -8.32
N LEU A 57 10.63 -10.04 -9.02
CA LEU A 57 10.29 -9.85 -10.43
C LEU A 57 11.53 -9.32 -11.16
N PRO A 58 11.79 -9.76 -12.40
CA PRO A 58 12.85 -9.18 -13.21
C PRO A 58 12.65 -7.66 -13.33
N HIS A 59 13.78 -6.94 -13.42
CA HIS A 59 13.70 -5.49 -13.67
C HIS A 59 13.03 -5.27 -15.03
N PRO A 60 11.90 -4.54 -15.09
CA PRO A 60 11.23 -4.30 -16.37
C PRO A 60 12.01 -3.28 -17.20
N ASP A 61 12.03 -3.43 -18.53
CA ASP A 61 12.60 -2.44 -19.46
C ASP A 61 11.93 -1.07 -19.27
N THR A 62 10.63 -1.09 -19.02
CA THR A 62 9.85 0.12 -18.68
C THR A 62 8.93 -0.18 -17.51
N MET A 63 9.07 0.58 -16.43
CA MET A 63 8.22 0.45 -15.24
C MET A 63 6.75 0.72 -15.60
N LEU A 64 5.88 -0.25 -15.32
CA LEU A 64 4.44 -0.10 -15.50
C LEU A 64 3.89 1.03 -14.65
N ARG A 65 3.31 2.04 -15.30
CA ARG A 65 2.74 3.22 -14.65
C ARG A 65 1.32 3.48 -15.14
N HIS A 66 0.49 4.00 -14.25
CA HIS A 66 -0.84 4.47 -14.62
C HIS A 66 -0.73 5.71 -15.52
N GLY A 67 -1.26 5.63 -16.75
CA GLY A 67 -1.04 6.62 -17.81
C GLY A 67 -1.38 8.06 -17.43
N ARG A 68 -2.55 8.28 -16.79
CA ARG A 68 -3.00 9.62 -16.40
C ARG A 68 -2.22 10.22 -15.23
N THR A 69 -1.71 9.40 -14.30
CA THR A 69 -1.13 9.90 -13.05
C THR A 69 0.39 9.72 -12.96
N GLY A 70 0.99 8.93 -13.86
CA GLY A 70 2.40 8.57 -13.84
C GLY A 70 2.81 7.71 -12.63
N SER A 71 1.86 7.26 -11.82
CA SER A 71 2.15 6.49 -10.61
C SER A 71 2.57 5.06 -10.94
N PRO A 72 3.58 4.48 -10.26
CA PRO A 72 3.96 3.07 -10.39
C PRO A 72 3.02 2.12 -9.66
N ALA A 73 1.85 2.58 -9.18
CA ALA A 73 0.93 1.76 -8.40
C ALA A 73 0.56 0.42 -9.07
N PRO A 74 0.27 0.34 -10.39
CA PRO A 74 -0.02 -0.97 -11.02
C PRO A 74 1.16 -1.95 -10.91
N TYR A 75 2.40 -1.46 -11.05
CA TYR A 75 3.58 -2.29 -10.86
C TYR A 75 3.72 -2.72 -9.39
N SER A 76 3.52 -1.81 -8.45
CA SER A 76 3.55 -2.11 -7.02
C SER A 76 2.47 -3.14 -6.63
N ASP A 77 1.28 -3.10 -7.27
CA ASP A 77 0.24 -4.10 -7.07
C ASP A 77 0.70 -5.50 -7.56
N LYS A 78 1.26 -5.58 -8.76
CA LYS A 78 1.86 -6.82 -9.29
C LYS A 78 2.96 -7.33 -8.38
N PHE A 79 3.90 -6.47 -8.00
CA PHE A 79 5.04 -6.83 -7.17
C PHE A 79 4.62 -7.42 -5.81
N ARG A 80 3.68 -6.78 -5.09
CA ARG A 80 3.22 -7.25 -3.77
C ARG A 80 2.58 -8.63 -3.83
N TYR A 81 1.82 -8.93 -4.87
CA TYR A 81 1.18 -10.24 -5.00
C TYR A 81 2.20 -11.34 -5.26
N HIS A 82 3.16 -11.11 -6.15
CA HIS A 82 4.25 -12.06 -6.39
C HIS A 82 5.15 -12.23 -5.15
N LEU A 83 5.41 -11.16 -4.41
CA LEU A 83 6.18 -11.22 -3.17
C LEU A 83 5.49 -12.11 -2.13
N LEU A 84 4.22 -11.89 -1.87
CA LEU A 84 3.44 -12.66 -0.89
C LEU A 84 3.34 -14.14 -1.27
N ALA A 85 3.27 -14.47 -2.54
CA ALA A 85 3.24 -15.88 -2.99
C ALA A 85 4.58 -16.60 -2.81
N ARG A 86 5.71 -15.87 -2.85
CA ARG A 86 7.06 -16.44 -2.69
C ARG A 86 7.50 -16.57 -1.24
N HIS A 87 6.93 -15.76 -0.36
CA HIS A 87 7.35 -15.67 1.04
C HIS A 87 6.14 -15.73 1.96
N ASP A 88 5.80 -16.94 2.39
CA ASP A 88 4.72 -17.15 3.34
C ASP A 88 5.02 -16.48 4.69
N GLY A 89 4.00 -15.89 5.32
CA GLY A 89 4.12 -15.20 6.60
C GLY A 89 4.70 -13.78 6.55
N LEU A 90 4.99 -13.22 5.35
CA LEU A 90 5.30 -11.81 5.20
C LEU A 90 4.04 -10.94 5.27
N ILE A 91 4.21 -9.71 5.74
CA ILE A 91 3.23 -8.64 5.60
C ILE A 91 3.77 -7.63 4.60
N TRP A 92 3.02 -7.39 3.53
CA TRP A 92 3.23 -6.22 2.70
C TRP A 92 2.79 -4.95 3.43
N SER A 93 3.57 -3.89 3.32
CA SER A 93 3.15 -2.54 3.70
C SER A 93 3.57 -1.54 2.63
N ASP A 94 2.65 -0.66 2.23
CA ASP A 94 3.02 0.53 1.48
C ASP A 94 3.91 1.42 2.37
N THR A 95 4.85 2.13 1.76
CA THR A 95 5.82 2.99 2.46
C THR A 95 5.21 4.23 3.12
N ASP A 96 3.90 4.40 3.02
CA ASP A 96 3.11 5.48 3.62
C ASP A 96 2.10 4.99 4.67
N ALA A 97 2.19 3.72 5.07
CA ALA A 97 1.49 3.17 6.23
C ALA A 97 2.40 3.26 7.47
N TYR A 98 1.91 3.91 8.51
CA TYR A 98 2.60 4.09 9.79
C TYR A 98 2.17 3.00 10.78
N CYS A 99 3.13 2.37 11.45
CA CYS A 99 2.90 1.35 12.46
C CYS A 99 2.70 2.00 13.84
N LEU A 100 1.48 1.94 14.37
CA LEU A 100 1.18 2.38 15.74
C LEU A 100 1.47 1.27 16.77
N LYS A 101 1.19 0.03 16.39
CA LYS A 101 1.37 -1.18 17.19
C LYS A 101 1.82 -2.33 16.28
N PRO A 102 2.51 -3.35 16.81
CA PRO A 102 2.93 -4.49 16.03
C PRO A 102 1.78 -5.16 15.26
N PHE A 103 2.03 -5.52 14.01
CA PHE A 103 1.07 -6.24 13.17
C PHE A 103 1.09 -7.72 13.50
N LEU A 104 -0.07 -8.29 13.76
CA LEU A 104 -0.23 -9.67 14.17
C LEU A 104 -1.28 -10.36 13.28
N PRO A 105 -0.86 -10.97 12.15
CA PRO A 105 -1.75 -11.74 11.29
C PRO A 105 -2.46 -12.84 12.05
N LYS A 106 -3.73 -13.08 11.70
CA LYS A 106 -4.49 -14.23 12.18
C LYS A 106 -4.66 -15.22 11.02
N ASP A 107 -4.24 -16.44 11.22
CA ASP A 107 -4.32 -17.51 10.22
C ASP A 107 -3.65 -17.12 8.87
N GLY A 108 -2.62 -16.28 8.91
CA GLY A 108 -1.92 -15.76 7.73
C GLY A 108 -2.60 -14.57 7.04
N TYR A 109 -3.77 -14.14 7.52
CA TYR A 109 -4.48 -12.99 6.95
C TYR A 109 -4.25 -11.73 7.76
N PHE A 110 -3.96 -10.63 7.07
CA PHE A 110 -3.88 -9.30 7.68
C PHE A 110 -4.14 -8.22 6.63
N PHE A 111 -5.34 -7.70 6.58
CA PHE A 111 -5.77 -6.60 5.71
C PHE A 111 -7.04 -5.96 6.27
N GLY A 112 -7.29 -4.71 5.90
CA GLY A 112 -8.41 -3.95 6.42
C GLY A 112 -9.28 -3.33 5.34
N ARG A 113 -10.52 -3.09 5.69
CA ARG A 113 -11.45 -2.33 4.87
C ARG A 113 -11.09 -0.84 4.89
N GLU A 114 -11.18 -0.17 3.75
CA GLU A 114 -11.20 1.30 3.67
C GLU A 114 -12.63 1.83 3.78
N THR A 115 -13.59 1.05 3.27
CA THR A 115 -15.03 1.26 3.38
C THR A 115 -15.72 -0.09 3.62
N ASP A 116 -17.03 -0.08 3.84
CA ASP A 116 -17.78 -1.33 4.10
C ASP A 116 -17.58 -2.40 3.02
N ASP A 117 -17.38 -2.01 1.77
CA ASP A 117 -17.29 -2.88 0.61
C ASP A 117 -15.91 -3.01 -0.02
N VAL A 118 -14.96 -2.18 0.40
CA VAL A 118 -13.63 -2.08 -0.22
C VAL A 118 -12.53 -2.35 0.78
N VAL A 119 -11.71 -3.35 0.48
CA VAL A 119 -10.45 -3.64 1.17
C VAL A 119 -9.34 -2.86 0.50
N ALA A 120 -8.59 -2.07 1.28
CA ALA A 120 -7.38 -1.43 0.80
C ALA A 120 -6.22 -2.44 0.79
N ASN A 121 -5.30 -2.28 -0.16
CA ASN A 121 -4.15 -3.17 -0.31
C ASN A 121 -2.82 -2.54 0.15
N GLY A 122 -2.88 -1.41 0.83
CA GLY A 122 -1.70 -0.72 1.38
C GLY A 122 -1.02 -1.50 2.50
N VAL A 123 -1.79 -2.28 3.26
CA VAL A 123 -1.28 -3.30 4.22
C VAL A 123 -1.97 -4.61 3.87
N LEU A 124 -1.18 -5.65 3.61
CA LEU A 124 -1.72 -6.92 3.11
C LEU A 124 -0.86 -8.11 3.54
N ALA A 125 -1.48 -9.09 4.16
CA ALA A 125 -0.97 -10.46 4.24
C ALA A 125 -2.05 -11.42 3.78
N LEU A 126 -1.67 -12.37 2.94
CA LEU A 126 -2.47 -13.50 2.48
C LEU A 126 -1.60 -14.75 2.56
N PRO A 127 -2.12 -15.90 3.00
CA PRO A 127 -1.39 -17.16 2.92
C PRO A 127 -0.98 -17.46 1.48
N ALA A 128 0.16 -18.08 1.25
CA ALA A 128 0.60 -18.49 -0.10
C ALA A 128 -0.40 -19.45 -0.77
N SER A 129 -1.20 -20.17 0.02
CA SER A 129 -2.27 -21.05 -0.44
C SER A 129 -3.56 -20.31 -0.85
N SER A 130 -3.71 -19.02 -0.52
CA SER A 130 -4.92 -18.23 -0.75
C SER A 130 -5.36 -18.29 -2.23
N PRO A 131 -6.61 -18.69 -2.52
CA PRO A 131 -7.14 -18.62 -3.88
C PRO A 131 -7.25 -17.18 -4.40
N THR A 132 -7.50 -16.19 -3.52
CA THR A 132 -7.46 -14.77 -3.87
C THR A 132 -6.08 -14.36 -4.35
N LEU A 133 -5.02 -14.74 -3.65
CA LEU A 133 -3.65 -14.40 -4.05
C LEU A 133 -3.31 -14.98 -5.42
N LYS A 134 -3.69 -16.23 -5.67
CA LYS A 134 -3.49 -16.89 -6.99
C LYS A 134 -4.26 -16.17 -8.10
N ALA A 135 -5.50 -15.78 -7.86
CA ALA A 135 -6.31 -15.05 -8.83
C ALA A 135 -5.74 -13.64 -9.14
N LEU A 136 -5.23 -12.93 -8.10
CA LEU A 136 -4.59 -11.63 -8.26
C LEU A 136 -3.30 -11.73 -9.11
N ILE A 137 -2.49 -12.77 -8.92
CA ILE A 137 -1.29 -13.00 -9.73
C ILE A 137 -1.66 -13.29 -11.18
N ALA A 138 -2.58 -14.25 -11.41
CA ALA A 138 -3.02 -14.59 -12.75
C ALA A 138 -3.57 -13.37 -13.52
N MET A 139 -4.31 -12.51 -12.81
CA MET A 139 -4.80 -11.25 -13.36
C MET A 139 -3.65 -10.30 -13.74
N CYS A 140 -2.66 -10.10 -12.85
CA CYS A 140 -1.57 -9.16 -13.09
C CYS A 140 -0.54 -9.64 -14.12
N ASP A 141 -0.53 -10.92 -14.45
CA ASP A 141 0.36 -11.49 -15.46
C ASP A 141 -0.15 -11.24 -16.90
N ASP A 142 -1.43 -10.87 -17.05
CA ASP A 142 -2.00 -10.37 -18.30
C ASP A 142 -2.39 -8.90 -18.17
N GLU A 143 -1.59 -8.00 -18.76
CA GLU A 143 -1.79 -6.54 -18.69
C GLU A 143 -3.03 -6.05 -19.46
N TYR A 144 -3.71 -6.95 -20.17
CA TYR A 144 -4.95 -6.70 -20.95
C TYR A 144 -6.17 -7.40 -20.35
N THR A 145 -6.04 -8.05 -19.21
CA THR A 145 -7.15 -8.72 -18.51
C THR A 145 -8.37 -7.81 -18.38
N ILE A 146 -9.54 -8.31 -18.78
CA ILE A 146 -10.81 -7.58 -18.66
C ILE A 146 -11.25 -7.57 -17.18
N PRO A 147 -11.27 -6.40 -16.50
CA PRO A 147 -11.56 -6.32 -15.07
C PRO A 147 -13.07 -6.36 -14.80
N VAL A 148 -13.62 -7.56 -14.59
CA VAL A 148 -15.07 -7.79 -14.40
C VAL A 148 -15.66 -7.06 -13.19
N TRP A 149 -14.85 -6.66 -12.23
CA TRP A 149 -15.20 -5.86 -11.04
C TRP A 149 -15.40 -4.36 -11.31
N MET A 150 -15.23 -3.93 -12.54
CA MET A 150 -15.44 -2.53 -12.89
C MET A 150 -16.92 -2.19 -13.03
N ARG A 151 -17.23 -0.89 -12.93
CA ARG A 151 -18.60 -0.39 -13.15
C ARG A 151 -19.08 -0.73 -14.57
N ARG A 152 -20.34 -1.06 -14.71
CA ARG A 152 -20.96 -1.52 -16.00
C ARG A 152 -20.60 -0.65 -17.21
N ALA A 153 -20.53 0.68 -17.06
CA ALA A 153 -20.18 1.57 -18.17
C ALA A 153 -18.72 1.38 -18.60
N GLN A 154 -17.79 1.34 -17.64
CA GLN A 154 -16.36 1.13 -17.90
C GLN A 154 -16.09 -0.28 -18.47
N LEU A 155 -16.76 -1.29 -17.91
CA LEU A 155 -16.64 -2.65 -18.40
C LEU A 155 -17.13 -2.79 -19.84
N ARG A 156 -18.21 -2.12 -20.22
CA ARG A 156 -18.70 -2.11 -21.62
C ARG A 156 -17.67 -1.52 -22.59
N GLU A 157 -17.05 -0.41 -22.22
CA GLU A 157 -16.01 0.24 -23.02
C GLU A 157 -14.80 -0.69 -23.19
N ILE A 158 -14.30 -1.28 -22.10
CA ILE A 158 -13.14 -2.20 -22.12
C ILE A 158 -13.46 -3.42 -23.01
N LYS A 159 -14.63 -4.03 -22.86
CA LYS A 159 -15.06 -5.16 -23.68
C LYS A 159 -15.20 -4.77 -25.16
N ALA A 160 -15.80 -3.64 -25.47
CA ALA A 160 -15.96 -3.18 -26.85
C ALA A 160 -14.61 -2.98 -27.53
N ARG A 161 -13.62 -2.42 -26.87
CA ARG A 161 -12.24 -2.30 -27.39
C ARG A 161 -11.60 -3.68 -27.60
N HIS A 162 -11.74 -4.58 -26.63
CA HIS A 162 -11.23 -5.94 -26.73
C HIS A 162 -11.81 -6.68 -27.94
N ASP A 163 -13.15 -6.61 -28.14
CA ASP A 163 -13.85 -7.25 -29.24
C ASP A 163 -13.49 -6.64 -30.62
N ALA A 164 -13.07 -5.37 -30.62
CA ALA A 164 -12.57 -4.67 -31.82
C ALA A 164 -11.08 -4.97 -32.14
N GLY A 165 -10.39 -5.79 -31.32
CA GLY A 165 -8.98 -6.11 -31.50
C GLY A 165 -8.00 -5.02 -31.03
N ASP A 166 -8.49 -4.04 -30.24
CA ASP A 166 -7.72 -2.97 -29.60
C ASP A 166 -7.89 -3.04 -28.07
N PRO A 167 -7.39 -4.09 -27.42
CA PRO A 167 -7.60 -4.30 -25.98
C PRO A 167 -7.00 -3.17 -25.15
N MET A 168 -7.74 -2.71 -24.13
CA MET A 168 -7.27 -1.65 -23.23
C MET A 168 -6.19 -2.18 -22.31
N HIS A 169 -5.01 -1.58 -22.36
CA HIS A 169 -3.92 -1.90 -21.45
C HIS A 169 -4.21 -1.37 -20.03
N VAL A 170 -3.74 -2.07 -19.00
CA VAL A 170 -3.99 -1.71 -17.59
C VAL A 170 -3.57 -0.27 -17.24
N SER A 171 -2.54 0.27 -17.88
CA SER A 171 -2.12 1.67 -17.66
C SER A 171 -3.17 2.71 -18.05
N GLU A 172 -4.07 2.37 -18.97
CA GLU A 172 -5.17 3.22 -19.43
C GLU A 172 -6.44 3.05 -18.56
N MET A 173 -6.53 1.94 -17.84
CA MET A 173 -7.70 1.61 -17.03
C MET A 173 -7.86 2.56 -15.82
N PRO A 174 -9.04 2.61 -15.20
CA PRO A 174 -9.26 3.44 -14.02
C PRO A 174 -8.33 3.09 -12.85
N TRP A 175 -7.98 4.13 -12.07
CA TRP A 175 -7.13 4.00 -10.89
C TRP A 175 -7.59 2.88 -9.94
N GLY A 176 -6.62 2.10 -9.43
CA GLY A 176 -6.85 1.04 -8.46
C GLY A 176 -7.51 -0.22 -9.04
N VAL A 177 -7.47 -0.37 -10.36
CA VAL A 177 -8.08 -1.54 -11.04
C VAL A 177 -7.46 -2.84 -10.57
N TRP A 178 -6.14 -2.93 -10.44
CA TRP A 178 -5.41 -4.09 -9.93
C TRP A 178 -5.25 -4.12 -8.40
N GLY A 179 -5.39 -2.97 -7.75
CA GLY A 179 -5.26 -2.83 -6.31
C GLY A 179 -6.57 -3.12 -5.54
N PRO A 180 -7.11 -2.14 -4.80
CA PRO A 180 -8.24 -2.34 -3.89
C PRO A 180 -9.46 -2.96 -4.55
N ARG A 181 -9.74 -2.66 -5.81
CA ARG A 181 -10.92 -3.18 -6.52
C ARG A 181 -10.82 -4.66 -6.85
N ALA A 182 -9.67 -5.09 -7.43
CA ALA A 182 -9.41 -6.49 -7.71
C ALA A 182 -9.34 -7.30 -6.41
N LEU A 183 -8.61 -6.79 -5.42
CA LEU A 183 -8.50 -7.45 -4.12
C LEU A 183 -9.88 -7.68 -3.50
N SER A 184 -10.72 -6.64 -3.43
CA SER A 184 -12.06 -6.75 -2.85
C SER A 184 -12.96 -7.72 -3.60
N HIS A 185 -12.83 -7.75 -4.94
CA HIS A 185 -13.58 -8.68 -5.78
C HIS A 185 -13.20 -10.13 -5.49
N PHE A 186 -11.91 -10.46 -5.60
CA PHE A 186 -11.45 -11.84 -5.41
C PHE A 186 -11.59 -12.32 -3.96
N LEU A 187 -11.45 -11.44 -2.96
CA LEU A 187 -11.75 -11.79 -1.55
C LEU A 187 -13.22 -12.21 -1.37
N LYS A 188 -14.15 -11.53 -2.05
CA LYS A 188 -15.57 -11.87 -2.00
C LYS A 188 -15.87 -13.17 -2.75
N GLU A 189 -15.29 -13.37 -3.93
CA GLU A 189 -15.46 -14.58 -4.73
C GLU A 189 -14.94 -15.84 -4.03
N ASN A 190 -13.85 -15.69 -3.28
CA ASN A 190 -13.19 -16.81 -2.61
C ASN A 190 -13.56 -16.95 -1.12
N ASP A 191 -14.58 -16.23 -0.65
CA ASP A 191 -15.03 -16.23 0.75
C ASP A 191 -13.92 -15.86 1.78
N GLU A 192 -12.92 -15.09 1.34
CA GLU A 192 -11.82 -14.61 2.20
C GLU A 192 -12.08 -13.18 2.73
N PHE A 193 -13.11 -12.49 2.24
CA PHE A 193 -13.48 -11.14 2.72
C PHE A 193 -13.82 -11.11 4.22
N ARG A 194 -14.24 -12.22 4.80
CA ARG A 194 -14.53 -12.39 6.23
C ARG A 194 -13.33 -12.13 7.14
N HIS A 195 -12.11 -12.20 6.62
CA HIS A 195 -10.87 -11.89 7.35
C HIS A 195 -10.54 -10.40 7.39
N ALA A 196 -11.30 -9.56 6.69
CA ALA A 196 -11.04 -8.13 6.62
C ALA A 196 -11.30 -7.45 7.98
N LEU A 197 -10.28 -6.76 8.47
CA LEU A 197 -10.37 -5.94 9.68
C LEU A 197 -11.27 -4.72 9.42
N ASP A 198 -11.85 -4.19 10.49
CA ASP A 198 -12.66 -2.98 10.43
C ASP A 198 -11.84 -1.77 9.99
N PRO A 199 -12.45 -0.76 9.33
CA PRO A 199 -11.71 0.38 8.78
C PRO A 199 -10.83 1.09 9.80
N HIS A 200 -11.30 1.30 11.03
CA HIS A 200 -10.56 2.01 12.06
C HIS A 200 -9.27 1.30 12.52
N VAL A 201 -9.11 0.00 12.22
CA VAL A 201 -7.93 -0.77 12.64
C VAL A 201 -6.68 -0.36 11.85
N LEU A 202 -6.82 -0.19 10.53
CA LEU A 202 -5.71 0.17 9.64
C LEU A 202 -5.84 1.55 8.99
N TYR A 203 -7.07 2.06 8.84
CA TYR A 203 -7.39 3.29 8.11
C TYR A 203 -8.31 4.21 8.93
N PRO A 204 -7.92 4.62 10.17
CA PRO A 204 -8.78 5.42 11.06
C PRO A 204 -9.15 6.77 10.45
N VAL A 205 -8.32 7.30 9.55
CA VAL A 205 -8.57 8.55 8.83
C VAL A 205 -8.73 8.23 7.36
N GLY A 206 -9.92 8.45 6.83
CA GLY A 206 -10.23 8.23 5.42
C GLY A 206 -9.51 9.22 4.49
N PHE A 207 -9.42 8.86 3.20
CA PHE A 207 -8.77 9.71 2.19
C PHE A 207 -9.31 11.14 2.13
N ALA A 208 -10.61 11.34 2.35
CA ALA A 208 -11.24 12.67 2.34
C ALA A 208 -10.66 13.56 3.45
N ASP A 209 -10.37 12.98 4.61
CA ASP A 209 -9.95 13.68 5.82
C ASP A 209 -8.43 13.75 6.00
N ARG A 210 -7.63 13.30 5.03
CA ARG A 210 -6.16 13.27 5.09
C ARG A 210 -5.48 14.61 5.43
N ARG A 211 -6.20 15.74 5.28
CA ARG A 211 -5.70 17.06 5.69
C ARG A 211 -5.58 17.22 7.21
N LEU A 212 -6.24 16.36 8.00
CA LEU A 212 -6.13 16.32 9.45
C LEU A 212 -4.69 16.03 9.89
N TYR A 213 -3.92 15.27 9.10
CA TYR A 213 -2.52 14.99 9.38
C TYR A 213 -1.62 16.23 9.51
N PHE A 214 -2.05 17.38 8.98
CA PHE A 214 -1.33 18.67 9.01
C PHE A 214 -1.97 19.68 9.97
N ARG A 215 -3.02 19.27 10.67
CA ARG A 215 -3.72 20.07 11.65
C ARG A 215 -3.30 19.67 13.06
N ARG A 216 -3.90 20.30 14.06
CA ARG A 216 -3.71 19.96 15.48
C ARG A 216 -3.86 18.44 15.68
N ALA A 217 -2.88 17.81 16.28
CA ALA A 217 -2.75 16.35 16.37
C ALA A 217 -3.96 15.68 17.04
N SER A 218 -4.58 16.34 18.03
CA SER A 218 -5.78 15.80 18.70
C SER A 218 -6.89 15.42 17.71
N LEU A 219 -7.07 16.17 16.61
CA LEU A 219 -8.08 15.87 15.59
C LEU A 219 -7.85 14.53 14.88
N THR A 220 -6.60 14.08 14.80
CA THR A 220 -6.26 12.76 14.28
C THR A 220 -6.36 11.71 15.39
N TRP A 221 -5.85 12.03 16.58
CA TRP A 221 -5.85 11.09 17.71
C TRP A 221 -7.27 10.74 18.18
N ASP A 222 -8.23 11.65 18.08
CA ASP A 222 -9.64 11.40 18.40
C ASP A 222 -10.29 10.34 17.50
N LEU A 223 -9.69 10.02 16.32
CA LEU A 223 -10.13 8.98 15.41
C LEU A 223 -9.41 7.63 15.64
N VAL A 224 -8.33 7.63 16.43
CA VAL A 224 -7.54 6.45 16.76
C VAL A 224 -8.17 5.76 17.97
N ARG A 225 -8.48 4.47 17.83
CA ARG A 225 -9.06 3.64 18.89
C ARG A 225 -8.00 2.75 19.52
N ASP A 226 -8.35 2.08 20.61
CA ASP A 226 -7.44 1.18 21.33
C ASP A 226 -6.96 0.01 20.46
N ASP A 227 -7.76 -0.44 19.51
CA ASP A 227 -7.45 -1.52 18.57
C ASP A 227 -6.90 -1.03 17.24
N THR A 228 -6.75 0.27 17.02
CA THR A 228 -6.06 0.83 15.85
C THR A 228 -4.56 0.47 15.91
N VAL A 229 -4.04 -0.12 14.85
CA VAL A 229 -2.65 -0.55 14.74
C VAL A 229 -1.86 0.16 13.65
N SER A 230 -2.54 0.87 12.75
CA SER A 230 -1.90 1.62 11.66
C SER A 230 -2.60 2.94 11.35
N ILE A 231 -1.84 3.86 10.74
CA ILE A 231 -2.37 5.06 10.08
C ILE A 231 -1.81 5.11 8.66
N HIS A 232 -2.67 5.26 7.66
CA HIS A 232 -2.26 5.37 6.26
C HIS A 232 -2.24 6.83 5.82
N PHE A 233 -1.04 7.37 5.48
CA PHE A 233 -0.88 8.81 5.21
C PHE A 233 -1.22 9.23 3.78
N TYR A 234 -1.58 8.31 2.87
CA TYR A 234 -1.85 8.64 1.46
C TYR A 234 -0.68 9.44 0.84
N GLY A 235 0.53 8.87 0.92
CA GLY A 235 1.83 9.53 0.78
C GLY A 235 1.95 10.46 -0.42
N ARG A 236 1.47 10.07 -1.60
CA ARG A 236 1.50 10.94 -2.78
C ARG A 236 0.86 12.31 -2.52
N ARG A 237 -0.28 12.35 -1.83
CA ARG A 237 -1.01 13.59 -1.53
C ARG A 237 -0.39 14.34 -0.37
N CYS A 238 0.02 13.61 0.64
CA CYS A 238 0.68 14.22 1.80
C CYS A 238 2.04 14.79 1.44
N ARG A 239 2.87 14.11 0.66
CA ARG A 239 4.15 14.66 0.14
C ARG A 239 3.94 15.96 -0.63
N GLN A 240 2.96 15.95 -1.54
CA GLN A 240 2.65 17.16 -2.32
C GLN A 240 2.22 18.33 -1.42
N LEU A 241 1.34 18.06 -0.44
CA LEU A 241 0.86 19.09 0.48
C LEU A 241 1.98 19.59 1.39
N LEU A 242 2.81 18.67 1.91
CA LEU A 242 3.97 18.99 2.73
C LEU A 242 4.93 19.93 1.99
N LYS A 243 5.28 19.59 0.74
CA LYS A 243 6.16 20.41 -0.10
C LYS A 243 5.59 21.78 -0.40
N ILE A 244 4.31 21.87 -0.78
CA ILE A 244 3.72 23.14 -1.27
C ILE A 244 3.37 24.09 -0.12
N LYS A 245 2.95 23.58 1.05
CA LYS A 245 2.43 24.42 2.13
C LYS A 245 3.33 24.53 3.35
N PHE A 246 4.30 23.65 3.47
CA PHE A 246 5.11 23.53 4.69
C PHE A 246 6.60 23.33 4.39
N ASP A 247 7.06 23.65 3.18
CA ASP A 247 8.46 23.56 2.75
C ASP A 247 9.14 22.20 3.03
N GLY A 248 8.34 21.13 3.04
CA GLY A 248 8.80 19.78 3.34
C GLY A 248 8.84 19.41 4.82
N VAL A 249 8.56 20.35 5.73
CA VAL A 249 8.62 20.18 7.19
C VAL A 249 7.22 20.07 7.77
N PRO A 250 6.86 19.02 8.52
CA PRO A 250 5.55 18.90 9.12
C PRO A 250 5.33 19.96 10.22
N PRO A 251 4.10 20.52 10.36
CA PRO A 251 3.81 21.42 11.45
C PRO A 251 4.05 20.73 12.81
N PRO A 252 4.79 21.33 13.75
CA PRO A 252 5.16 20.68 15.01
C PRO A 252 3.95 20.21 15.86
N ALA A 253 2.84 20.96 15.82
CA ALA A 253 1.62 20.62 16.55
C ALA A 253 0.69 19.65 15.81
N SER A 254 1.12 19.12 14.67
CA SER A 254 0.39 18.12 13.88
C SER A 254 0.78 16.70 14.29
N VAL A 255 -0.04 15.71 13.94
CA VAL A 255 0.30 14.30 14.17
C VAL A 255 1.63 13.93 13.48
N LEU A 256 1.90 14.45 12.28
CA LEU A 256 3.17 14.20 11.60
C LEU A 256 4.36 14.79 12.35
N GLY A 257 4.23 15.98 12.95
CA GLY A 257 5.26 16.59 13.78
C GLY A 257 5.50 15.84 15.09
N GLU A 258 4.45 15.42 15.78
CA GLU A 258 4.57 14.58 16.99
C GLU A 258 5.25 13.25 16.71
N LEU A 259 4.86 12.59 15.60
CA LEU A 259 5.46 11.32 15.19
C LEU A 259 6.92 11.49 14.75
N ALA A 260 7.25 12.59 14.06
CA ALA A 260 8.64 12.92 13.76
C ALA A 260 9.51 12.99 15.01
N THR A 261 9.03 13.72 16.03
CA THR A 261 9.70 13.83 17.32
C THR A 261 9.86 12.47 18.01
N ARG A 262 8.81 11.64 17.99
CA ARG A 262 8.82 10.29 18.58
C ARG A 262 9.93 9.40 18.01
N HIS A 263 10.18 9.50 16.70
CA HIS A 263 11.17 8.70 15.98
C HIS A 263 12.52 9.38 15.78
N GLY A 264 12.74 10.54 16.38
CA GLY A 264 13.99 11.30 16.26
C GLY A 264 14.31 11.72 14.82
N LEU A 265 13.28 11.87 13.96
CA LEU A 265 13.45 12.37 12.61
C LEU A 265 13.60 13.90 12.66
N ALA A 266 14.71 14.42 12.11
CA ALA A 266 14.87 15.85 11.93
C ALA A 266 13.78 16.39 10.99
N THR A 267 13.08 17.41 11.42
CA THR A 267 12.07 18.16 10.67
C THR A 267 12.66 19.44 10.14
#